data_db98995e3b79c3dae457e6eab380171c
#
_entry.id   db98995e3b79c3dae457e6eab380171c
#
_cell.length_a   1.000
_cell.length_b   1.000
_cell.length_c   1.000
_cell.angle_alpha   90.00
_cell.angle_beta   90.00
_cell.angle_gamma   90.00
#
_symmetry.space_group_name_H-M   'P 1'
#
loop_
_entity.id
_entity.type
_entity.pdbx_description
1 polymer ?
#
loop_
_entity_poly.entity_id
_entity_poly.type
_entity_poly.pdbx_seq_one_letter_code
_entity_poly.pdbx_strand_id
1 'polypeptide(L)'
;MTTPAPTGFVRHDSSLLHHMGAEHPEAPRRLEHLQRHLEESGLLAELGRLVPRRASDAELARVHDPLYVEELRAACAAGPRSLDADTAVVEASWDAASFSAGGVLEAVERVQARRWSNAFVATRPPGHHAEYGHAMGFCLFNNVAVGARHLLELHGLERVAIVDFDVHHGNGTQHSFERDERVFYASLHQSPAYPGSGLASERGLGAGEGSTLNLPMDPGSGDAEWLAAFEGTLLPALESFGPEFVLVSAGFDAHRLDPLAQCQLSEEGFRAMSAGLLQLASQSAGGRLVSVLEGGYHPQALAQSAAAHLECLLQARA
;
A
#
# COMPACT_ATOMS: atom_id res chain seq x y z
N MET A 1 26.17 4.15 -22.39
CA MET A 1 25.00 3.48 -21.77
C MET A 1 24.69 4.24 -20.49
N THR A 2 23.51 4.82 -20.34
CA THR A 2 23.09 5.47 -19.10
C THR A 2 22.87 4.40 -18.06
N THR A 3 23.41 4.60 -16.85
CA THR A 3 23.11 3.69 -15.71
C THR A 3 21.59 3.67 -15.49
N PRO A 4 20.94 2.49 -15.36
CA PRO A 4 19.51 2.45 -15.10
C PRO A 4 19.18 3.20 -13.81
N ALA A 5 17.99 3.82 -13.77
CA ALA A 5 17.55 4.53 -12.59
C ALA A 5 17.38 3.52 -11.43
N PRO A 6 17.74 3.87 -10.18
CA PRO A 6 17.66 2.94 -9.06
C PRO A 6 16.21 2.62 -8.68
N THR A 7 15.99 1.46 -8.05
CA THR A 7 14.79 1.19 -7.27
C THR A 7 14.79 2.05 -6.02
N GLY A 8 13.72 2.81 -5.79
CA GLY A 8 13.58 3.68 -4.62
C GLY A 8 13.15 2.91 -3.36
N PHE A 9 13.67 3.34 -2.21
CA PHE A 9 13.22 2.87 -0.91
C PHE A 9 13.02 4.07 0.00
N VAL A 10 11.79 4.21 0.49
CA VAL A 10 11.39 5.33 1.34
C VAL A 10 11.09 4.83 2.75
N ARG A 11 11.72 5.43 3.73
CA ARG A 11 11.51 5.17 5.16
C ARG A 11 11.67 6.46 5.95
N HIS A 12 10.98 6.57 7.08
CA HIS A 12 11.16 7.66 8.03
C HIS A 12 11.14 7.14 9.47
N ASP A 13 12.00 7.70 10.34
CA ASP A 13 12.15 7.24 11.73
C ASP A 13 10.92 7.53 12.60
N SER A 14 10.08 8.51 12.24
CA SER A 14 8.80 8.75 12.92
C SER A 14 7.88 7.51 12.92
N SER A 15 8.00 6.65 11.90
CA SER A 15 7.26 5.38 11.86
C SER A 15 7.58 4.45 13.03
N LEU A 16 8.75 4.60 13.67
CA LEU A 16 9.14 3.83 14.85
C LEU A 16 8.60 4.42 16.16
N LEU A 17 8.13 5.66 16.13
CA LEU A 17 7.60 6.37 17.29
C LEU A 17 6.07 6.24 17.42
N HIS A 18 5.37 5.85 16.34
CA HIS A 18 3.96 5.54 16.37
C HIS A 18 3.72 4.15 16.97
N HIS A 19 2.83 4.07 17.96
CA HIS A 19 2.42 2.81 18.58
C HIS A 19 0.98 2.88 19.11
N MET A 20 0.31 1.74 19.12
CA MET A 20 -1.08 1.60 19.57
C MET A 20 -1.19 0.77 20.87
N GLY A 21 -0.06 0.57 21.54
CA GLY A 21 0.05 -0.25 22.76
C GLY A 21 1.15 -1.30 22.65
N ALA A 22 1.60 -1.85 23.79
CA ALA A 22 2.74 -2.75 23.84
C ALA A 22 2.51 -4.08 23.08
N GLU A 23 1.29 -4.61 23.16
CA GLU A 23 0.92 -5.91 22.56
C GLU A 23 0.25 -5.76 21.19
N HIS A 24 0.11 -4.52 20.71
CA HIS A 24 -0.57 -4.29 19.44
C HIS A 24 0.22 -4.93 18.26
N PRO A 25 -0.44 -5.62 17.32
CA PRO A 25 0.23 -6.25 16.19
C PRO A 25 0.90 -5.23 15.26
N GLU A 26 0.21 -4.12 14.96
CA GLU A 26 0.76 -2.99 14.22
C GLU A 26 1.70 -2.20 15.13
N ALA A 27 2.99 -2.50 15.06
CA ALA A 27 4.01 -2.03 15.99
C ALA A 27 5.35 -1.72 15.31
N PRO A 28 6.19 -0.87 15.91
CA PRO A 28 7.52 -0.53 15.38
C PRO A 28 8.39 -1.73 14.99
N ARG A 29 8.29 -2.84 15.73
CA ARG A 29 9.04 -4.08 15.46
C ARG A 29 8.87 -4.61 14.04
N ARG A 30 7.76 -4.29 13.36
CA ARG A 30 7.53 -4.65 11.94
C ARG A 30 8.64 -4.07 11.06
N LEU A 31 8.88 -2.76 11.15
CA LEU A 31 9.92 -2.08 10.37
C LEU A 31 11.34 -2.36 10.89
N GLU A 32 11.53 -2.56 12.19
CA GLU A 32 12.82 -2.92 12.76
C GLU A 32 13.33 -4.27 12.20
N HIS A 33 12.44 -5.27 12.09
CA HIS A 33 12.78 -6.57 11.51
C HIS A 33 13.03 -6.46 10.00
N LEU A 34 12.18 -5.72 9.28
CA LEU A 34 12.38 -5.47 7.85
C LEU A 34 13.74 -4.80 7.59
N GLN A 35 14.03 -3.72 8.31
CA GLN A 35 15.29 -2.99 8.16
C GLN A 35 16.49 -3.91 8.38
N ARG A 36 16.49 -4.65 9.49
CA ARG A 36 17.56 -5.58 9.82
C ARG A 36 17.75 -6.64 8.73
N HIS A 37 16.66 -7.23 8.25
CA HIS A 37 16.73 -8.25 7.20
C HIS A 37 17.30 -7.70 5.90
N LEU A 38 16.91 -6.49 5.50
CA LEU A 38 17.44 -5.83 4.30
C LEU A 38 18.92 -5.44 4.43
N GLU A 39 19.38 -5.11 5.64
CA GLU A 39 20.79 -4.86 5.95
C GLU A 39 21.61 -6.15 5.88
N GLU A 40 21.16 -7.21 6.55
CA GLU A 40 21.84 -8.51 6.60
C GLU A 40 21.91 -9.20 5.24
N SER A 41 20.87 -9.06 4.41
CA SER A 41 20.85 -9.60 3.03
C SER A 41 21.63 -8.75 2.02
N GLY A 42 22.04 -7.54 2.38
CA GLY A 42 22.71 -6.60 1.49
C GLY A 42 21.80 -5.85 0.53
N LEU A 43 20.49 -6.16 0.49
CA LEU A 43 19.53 -5.52 -0.42
C LEU A 43 19.44 -4.01 -0.21
N LEU A 44 19.54 -3.55 1.05
CA LEU A 44 19.46 -2.13 1.37
C LEU A 44 20.54 -1.28 0.69
N ALA A 45 21.70 -1.86 0.40
CA ALA A 45 22.81 -1.18 -0.27
C ALA A 45 22.55 -0.92 -1.76
N GLU A 46 21.63 -1.68 -2.38
CA GLU A 46 21.27 -1.57 -3.79
C GLU A 46 20.18 -0.54 -4.07
N LEU A 47 19.51 -0.04 -3.02
CA LEU A 47 18.33 0.81 -3.11
C LEU A 47 18.70 2.31 -3.07
N GLY A 48 18.01 3.08 -3.89
CA GLY A 48 18.03 4.54 -3.82
C GLY A 48 17.21 5.02 -2.62
N ARG A 49 17.86 5.55 -1.58
CA ARG A 49 17.18 5.96 -0.34
C ARG A 49 16.77 7.43 -0.36
N LEU A 50 15.65 7.71 0.30
CA LEU A 50 15.13 9.05 0.49
C LEU A 50 14.56 9.20 1.90
N VAL A 51 14.84 10.34 2.53
CA VAL A 51 14.08 10.82 3.68
C VAL A 51 12.94 11.69 3.14
N PRO A 52 11.68 11.27 3.32
CA PRO A 52 10.55 11.99 2.77
C PRO A 52 10.27 13.29 3.51
N ARG A 53 9.53 14.19 2.87
CA ARG A 53 8.86 15.31 3.52
C ARG A 53 7.51 14.88 4.12
N ARG A 54 6.94 15.70 4.97
CA ARG A 54 5.54 15.54 5.37
C ARG A 54 4.61 15.87 4.20
N ALA A 55 3.50 15.14 4.07
CA ALA A 55 2.38 15.61 3.28
C ALA A 55 1.80 16.89 3.90
N SER A 56 1.43 17.86 3.09
CA SER A 56 0.72 19.04 3.52
C SER A 56 -0.76 18.75 3.74
N ASP A 57 -1.44 19.58 4.53
CA ASP A 57 -2.89 19.46 4.75
C ASP A 57 -3.67 19.50 3.43
N ALA A 58 -3.24 20.33 2.49
CA ALA A 58 -3.89 20.42 1.16
C ALA A 58 -3.72 19.13 0.35
N GLU A 59 -2.61 18.40 0.51
CA GLU A 59 -2.38 17.10 -0.15
C GLU A 59 -3.23 16.00 0.50
N LEU A 60 -3.33 16.00 1.83
CA LEU A 60 -4.18 15.09 2.58
C LEU A 60 -5.66 15.33 2.28
N ALA A 61 -6.07 16.59 2.17
CA ALA A 61 -7.45 17.01 1.88
C ALA A 61 -7.94 16.66 0.46
N ARG A 62 -7.09 16.16 -0.42
CA ARG A 62 -7.53 15.58 -1.71
C ARG A 62 -8.26 14.25 -1.54
N VAL A 63 -8.05 13.57 -0.41
CA VAL A 63 -8.63 12.26 -0.10
C VAL A 63 -9.50 12.32 1.14
N HIS A 64 -9.13 13.13 2.12
CA HIS A 64 -9.77 13.20 3.42
C HIS A 64 -10.50 14.52 3.65
N ASP A 65 -11.53 14.50 4.49
CA ASP A 65 -12.19 15.69 4.96
C ASP A 65 -11.19 16.63 5.65
N PRO A 66 -11.06 17.88 5.25
CA PRO A 66 -10.19 18.84 5.94
C PRO A 66 -10.47 18.93 7.45
N LEU A 67 -11.73 18.76 7.88
CA LEU A 67 -12.08 18.72 9.30
C LEU A 67 -11.49 17.51 9.99
N TYR A 68 -11.56 16.32 9.35
CA TYR A 68 -10.93 15.12 9.88
C TYR A 68 -9.40 15.27 10.03
N VAL A 69 -8.74 15.94 9.06
CA VAL A 69 -7.29 16.20 9.13
C VAL A 69 -6.95 17.06 10.37
N GLU A 70 -7.77 18.10 10.65
CA GLU A 70 -7.59 18.93 11.84
C GLU A 70 -7.89 18.16 13.14
N GLU A 71 -8.97 17.39 13.17
CA GLU A 71 -9.37 16.56 14.32
C GLU A 71 -8.32 15.50 14.66
N LEU A 72 -7.76 14.82 13.65
CA LEU A 72 -6.69 13.83 13.85
C LEU A 72 -5.44 14.49 14.42
N ARG A 73 -5.06 15.67 13.91
CA ARG A 73 -3.93 16.44 14.45
C ARG A 73 -4.16 16.80 15.92
N ALA A 74 -5.34 17.31 16.25
CA ALA A 74 -5.69 17.64 17.62
C ALA A 74 -5.73 16.41 18.52
N ALA A 75 -6.23 15.29 18.01
CA ALA A 75 -6.25 14.02 18.73
C ALA A 75 -4.84 13.53 19.08
N CYS A 76 -3.90 13.57 18.14
CA CYS A 76 -2.50 13.23 18.37
C CYS A 76 -1.85 14.19 19.39
N ALA A 77 -2.03 15.49 19.23
CA ALA A 77 -1.47 16.50 20.13
C ALA A 77 -1.97 16.39 21.58
N ALA A 78 -3.18 15.84 21.77
CA ALA A 78 -3.75 15.61 23.10
C ALA A 78 -3.17 14.37 23.82
N GLY A 79 -2.32 13.58 23.16
CA GLY A 79 -1.66 12.40 23.71
C GLY A 79 -2.43 11.09 23.47
N PRO A 80 -2.01 9.99 24.11
CA PRO A 80 -2.51 8.67 23.82
C PRO A 80 -4.03 8.53 23.95
N ARG A 81 -4.68 8.03 22.87
CA ARG A 81 -6.13 7.74 22.86
C ARG A 81 -6.51 6.76 21.76
N SER A 82 -7.61 6.07 21.96
CA SER A 82 -8.27 5.29 20.90
C SER A 82 -9.11 6.21 20.02
N LEU A 83 -9.09 5.97 18.72
CA LEU A 83 -9.99 6.59 17.75
C LEU A 83 -11.20 5.69 17.47
N ASP A 84 -10.97 4.37 17.47
CA ASP A 84 -12.00 3.33 17.41
C ASP A 84 -11.59 2.10 18.26
N ALA A 85 -12.15 0.92 17.94
CA ALA A 85 -11.93 -0.30 18.70
C ALA A 85 -10.50 -0.85 18.57
N ASP A 86 -9.82 -0.59 17.46
CA ASP A 86 -8.52 -1.16 17.11
C ASP A 86 -7.48 -0.14 16.65
N THR A 87 -7.86 1.12 16.50
CA THR A 87 -6.99 2.19 16.01
C THR A 87 -6.76 3.23 17.11
N ALA A 88 -5.52 3.44 17.49
CA ALA A 88 -5.13 4.39 18.52
C ALA A 88 -3.99 5.30 18.05
N VAL A 89 -3.85 6.45 18.71
CA VAL A 89 -2.81 7.43 18.43
C VAL A 89 -2.05 7.83 19.68
N VAL A 90 -0.81 8.25 19.45
CA VAL A 90 0.06 8.95 20.40
C VAL A 90 0.50 10.27 19.76
N GLU A 91 1.20 11.13 20.50
CA GLU A 91 1.68 12.42 19.98
C GLU A 91 2.49 12.28 18.68
N ALA A 92 3.34 11.25 18.59
CA ALA A 92 4.15 10.98 17.41
C ALA A 92 3.37 10.47 16.19
N SER A 93 2.10 10.07 16.34
CA SER A 93 1.31 9.47 15.27
C SER A 93 1.00 10.45 14.14
N TRP A 94 0.83 11.74 14.45
CA TRP A 94 0.65 12.78 13.43
C TRP A 94 1.85 12.84 12.48
N ASP A 95 3.05 12.88 13.02
CA ASP A 95 4.27 12.91 12.24
C ASP A 95 4.43 11.62 11.43
N ALA A 96 4.24 10.46 12.05
CA ALA A 96 4.34 9.19 11.37
C ALA A 96 3.38 9.09 10.17
N ALA A 97 2.11 9.43 10.35
CA ALA A 97 1.10 9.42 9.30
C ALA A 97 1.40 10.43 8.19
N SER A 98 1.79 11.66 8.56
CA SER A 98 2.12 12.71 7.60
C SER A 98 3.37 12.38 6.76
N PHE A 99 4.40 11.74 7.35
CA PHE A 99 5.58 11.27 6.63
C PHE A 99 5.28 10.00 5.81
N SER A 100 4.32 9.16 6.23
CA SER A 100 3.88 8.01 5.41
C SER A 100 3.24 8.48 4.11
N ALA A 101 2.26 9.36 4.18
CA ALA A 101 1.63 9.93 2.99
C ALA A 101 2.64 10.74 2.14
N GLY A 102 3.48 11.56 2.79
CA GLY A 102 4.54 12.32 2.13
C GLY A 102 5.57 11.42 1.44
N GLY A 103 5.85 10.25 2.00
CA GLY A 103 6.73 9.24 1.40
C GLY A 103 6.18 8.69 0.10
N VAL A 104 4.88 8.45 0.04
CA VAL A 104 4.22 8.02 -1.21
C VAL A 104 4.29 9.13 -2.27
N LEU A 105 3.99 10.37 -1.89
CA LEU A 105 4.10 11.52 -2.80
C LEU A 105 5.50 11.66 -3.39
N GLU A 106 6.55 11.59 -2.57
CA GLU A 106 7.94 11.68 -3.03
C GLU A 106 8.34 10.51 -3.93
N ALA A 107 7.89 9.28 -3.62
CA ALA A 107 8.14 8.11 -4.44
C ALA A 107 7.48 8.23 -5.82
N VAL A 108 6.21 8.62 -5.84
CA VAL A 108 5.43 8.87 -7.06
C VAL A 108 6.10 9.92 -7.93
N GLU A 109 6.51 11.05 -7.37
CA GLU A 109 7.22 12.12 -8.09
C GLU A 109 8.53 11.62 -8.72
N ARG A 110 9.32 10.83 -7.98
CA ARG A 110 10.60 10.33 -8.49
C ARG A 110 10.43 9.30 -9.59
N VAL A 111 9.43 8.42 -9.47
CA VAL A 111 9.12 7.42 -10.49
C VAL A 111 8.52 8.10 -11.72
N GLN A 112 7.60 9.03 -11.56
CA GLN A 112 7.00 9.80 -12.65
C GLN A 112 8.07 10.61 -13.41
N ALA A 113 9.01 11.22 -12.70
CA ALA A 113 10.13 11.96 -13.28
C ALA A 113 11.27 11.07 -13.79
N ARG A 114 11.13 9.75 -13.79
CA ARG A 114 12.16 8.78 -14.21
C ARG A 114 13.49 8.89 -13.46
N ARG A 115 13.47 9.45 -12.24
CA ARG A 115 14.61 9.46 -11.31
C ARG A 115 14.77 8.12 -10.60
N TRP A 116 13.67 7.37 -10.46
CA TRP A 116 13.61 5.99 -10.03
C TRP A 116 12.86 5.17 -11.08
N SER A 117 13.24 3.90 -11.23
CA SER A 117 12.52 2.96 -12.09
C SER A 117 11.19 2.57 -11.48
N ASN A 118 11.22 2.26 -10.19
CA ASN A 118 10.10 1.87 -9.33
C ASN A 118 10.46 2.20 -7.88
N ALA A 119 9.54 1.99 -6.93
CA ALA A 119 9.84 2.26 -5.52
C ALA A 119 9.00 1.41 -4.56
N PHE A 120 9.54 1.21 -3.33
CA PHE A 120 8.83 0.69 -2.18
C PHE A 120 8.87 1.68 -1.03
N VAL A 121 7.68 2.05 -0.52
CA VAL A 121 7.50 2.95 0.61
C VAL A 121 7.21 2.10 1.85
N ALA A 122 8.24 1.94 2.69
CA ALA A 122 8.19 1.13 3.90
C ALA A 122 7.99 2.03 5.13
N THR A 123 6.80 2.58 5.27
CA THR A 123 6.41 3.47 6.36
C THR A 123 5.25 2.92 7.16
N ARG A 124 4.99 3.47 8.33
CA ARG A 124 3.88 3.23 9.24
C ARG A 124 3.33 4.55 9.74
N PRO A 125 2.01 4.65 10.02
CA PRO A 125 0.97 3.61 9.92
C PRO A 125 0.61 3.22 8.47
N PRO A 126 -0.09 2.07 8.27
CA PRO A 126 -0.69 1.68 7.00
C PRO A 126 -1.81 2.65 6.61
N GLY A 127 -2.45 2.44 5.43
CA GLY A 127 -3.35 3.45 4.90
C GLY A 127 -4.66 2.96 4.29
N HIS A 128 -4.74 1.77 3.73
CA HIS A 128 -5.81 1.36 2.81
C HIS A 128 -7.22 1.28 3.45
N HIS A 129 -7.32 1.22 4.78
CA HIS A 129 -8.61 1.26 5.49
C HIS A 129 -9.09 2.67 5.84
N ALA A 130 -8.20 3.69 5.86
CA ALA A 130 -8.61 5.04 6.24
C ALA A 130 -9.64 5.62 5.26
N GLU A 131 -10.77 6.03 5.82
CA GLU A 131 -11.91 6.58 5.11
C GLU A 131 -11.80 8.09 4.92
N TYR A 132 -12.72 8.69 4.17
CA TYR A 132 -12.77 10.13 3.96
C TYR A 132 -12.74 10.93 5.26
N GLY A 133 -13.52 10.53 6.26
CA GLY A 133 -13.71 11.27 7.51
C GLY A 133 -13.33 10.52 8.79
N HIS A 134 -12.68 9.36 8.73
CA HIS A 134 -12.29 8.64 9.95
C HIS A 134 -11.16 7.62 9.73
N ALA A 135 -10.39 7.44 10.81
CA ALA A 135 -9.38 6.40 10.92
C ALA A 135 -10.04 5.05 11.26
N MET A 136 -9.52 3.96 10.73
CA MET A 136 -9.91 2.60 11.12
C MET A 136 -8.87 1.57 10.65
N GLY A 137 -8.91 0.35 11.19
CA GLY A 137 -8.02 -0.73 10.74
C GLY A 137 -6.54 -0.35 10.82
N PHE A 138 -6.13 0.30 11.90
CA PHE A 138 -4.77 0.81 12.13
C PHE A 138 -4.34 1.96 11.21
N CYS A 139 -5.19 2.38 10.26
CA CYS A 139 -4.90 3.38 9.24
C CYS A 139 -5.37 4.77 9.66
N LEU A 140 -4.49 5.77 9.49
CA LEU A 140 -4.81 7.16 9.81
C LEU A 140 -5.08 8.01 8.56
N PHE A 141 -4.25 7.92 7.54
CA PHE A 141 -4.47 8.49 6.21
C PHE A 141 -4.34 7.42 5.15
N ASN A 142 -5.11 7.50 4.10
CA ASN A 142 -5.02 6.58 2.97
C ASN A 142 -3.83 6.97 2.08
N ASN A 143 -2.67 6.42 2.40
CA ASN A 143 -1.40 6.77 1.78
C ASN A 143 -1.40 6.55 0.27
N VAL A 144 -1.90 5.39 -0.20
CA VAL A 144 -1.94 5.04 -1.62
C VAL A 144 -2.93 5.91 -2.38
N ALA A 145 -4.07 6.24 -1.77
CA ALA A 145 -5.07 7.12 -2.37
C ALA A 145 -4.56 8.56 -2.52
N VAL A 146 -3.80 9.07 -1.55
CA VAL A 146 -3.12 10.37 -1.66
C VAL A 146 -2.16 10.39 -2.85
N GLY A 147 -1.41 9.30 -3.07
CA GLY A 147 -0.54 9.14 -4.23
C GLY A 147 -1.32 9.11 -5.56
N ALA A 148 -2.42 8.37 -5.61
CA ALA A 148 -3.27 8.28 -6.81
C ALA A 148 -3.90 9.64 -7.17
N ARG A 149 -4.47 10.36 -6.20
CA ARG A 149 -5.01 11.71 -6.43
C ARG A 149 -3.93 12.68 -6.92
N HIS A 150 -2.73 12.59 -6.37
CA HIS A 150 -1.59 13.40 -6.81
C HIS A 150 -1.25 13.16 -8.29
N LEU A 151 -1.22 11.90 -8.73
CA LEU A 151 -0.99 11.55 -10.14
C LEU A 151 -2.08 12.09 -11.06
N LEU A 152 -3.34 11.96 -10.68
CA LEU A 152 -4.47 12.43 -11.47
C LEU A 152 -4.51 13.96 -11.58
N GLU A 153 -4.31 14.68 -10.47
CA GLU A 153 -4.54 16.12 -10.39
C GLU A 153 -3.32 16.94 -10.81
N LEU A 154 -2.10 16.51 -10.51
CA LEU A 154 -0.89 17.29 -10.79
C LEU A 154 -0.12 16.78 -12.01
N HIS A 155 -0.22 15.50 -12.35
CA HIS A 155 0.41 14.95 -13.53
C HIS A 155 -0.55 14.69 -14.69
N GLY A 156 -1.85 14.88 -14.46
CA GLY A 156 -2.88 14.77 -15.50
C GLY A 156 -3.01 13.35 -16.07
N LEU A 157 -2.67 12.32 -15.27
CA LEU A 157 -2.89 10.94 -15.70
C LEU A 157 -4.39 10.63 -15.73
N GLU A 158 -4.79 9.82 -16.69
CA GLU A 158 -6.19 9.44 -16.88
C GLU A 158 -6.49 7.99 -16.44
N ARG A 159 -5.44 7.17 -16.26
CA ARG A 159 -5.58 5.78 -15.85
C ARG A 159 -4.53 5.38 -14.84
N VAL A 160 -4.92 5.31 -13.57
CA VAL A 160 -4.09 4.84 -12.45
C VAL A 160 -4.65 3.52 -11.94
N ALA A 161 -3.86 2.47 -11.88
CA ALA A 161 -4.26 1.23 -11.20
C ALA A 161 -3.78 1.24 -9.75
N ILE A 162 -4.65 0.81 -8.84
CA ILE A 162 -4.29 0.48 -7.46
C ILE A 162 -4.59 -1.01 -7.26
N VAL A 163 -3.54 -1.79 -7.01
CA VAL A 163 -3.66 -3.21 -6.69
C VAL A 163 -3.38 -3.42 -5.22
N ASP A 164 -4.31 -4.03 -4.54
CA ASP A 164 -4.25 -4.30 -3.11
C ASP A 164 -4.19 -5.82 -2.90
N PHE A 165 -3.07 -6.31 -2.37
CA PHE A 165 -2.91 -7.70 -1.99
C PHE A 165 -2.70 -7.89 -0.48
N ASP A 166 -3.00 -6.86 0.33
CA ASP A 166 -3.23 -7.03 1.76
C ASP A 166 -4.35 -8.06 1.95
N VAL A 167 -4.24 -8.88 3.00
CA VAL A 167 -5.26 -9.92 3.25
C VAL A 167 -6.61 -9.34 3.63
N HIS A 168 -6.65 -8.08 4.05
CA HIS A 168 -7.87 -7.34 4.36
C HIS A 168 -8.31 -6.48 3.18
N HIS A 169 -9.60 -6.37 2.94
CA HIS A 169 -10.13 -5.49 1.91
C HIS A 169 -9.84 -4.01 2.23
N GLY A 170 -9.23 -3.30 1.30
CA GLY A 170 -8.93 -1.86 1.43
C GLY A 170 -10.16 -0.99 1.18
N ASN A 171 -11.12 -1.01 2.11
CA ASN A 171 -12.39 -0.28 2.01
C ASN A 171 -12.22 1.23 1.78
N GLY A 172 -11.27 1.86 2.45
CA GLY A 172 -11.01 3.28 2.30
C GLY A 172 -10.50 3.63 0.90
N THR A 173 -9.68 2.77 0.30
CA THR A 173 -9.23 2.94 -1.07
C THR A 173 -10.37 2.75 -2.06
N GLN A 174 -11.18 1.69 -1.91
CA GLN A 174 -12.36 1.47 -2.74
C GLN A 174 -13.30 2.68 -2.69
N HIS A 175 -13.70 3.13 -1.51
CA HIS A 175 -14.63 4.25 -1.35
C HIS A 175 -14.07 5.57 -1.90
N SER A 176 -12.74 5.77 -1.85
CA SER A 176 -12.10 6.96 -2.42
C SER A 176 -12.23 7.06 -3.94
N PHE A 177 -12.40 5.92 -4.63
CA PHE A 177 -12.37 5.86 -6.09
C PHE A 177 -13.54 5.13 -6.75
N GLU A 178 -14.48 4.55 -6.01
CA GLU A 178 -15.61 3.79 -6.57
C GLU A 178 -16.49 4.56 -7.58
N ARG A 179 -16.34 5.90 -7.64
CA ARG A 179 -17.07 6.80 -8.56
C ARG A 179 -16.18 7.45 -9.62
N ASP A 180 -14.88 7.09 -9.68
CA ASP A 180 -13.89 7.70 -10.56
C ASP A 180 -13.31 6.66 -11.53
N GLU A 181 -13.77 6.69 -12.78
CA GLU A 181 -13.35 5.76 -13.83
C GLU A 181 -11.86 5.83 -14.18
N ARG A 182 -11.17 6.88 -13.75
CA ARG A 182 -9.72 7.04 -13.97
C ARG A 182 -8.87 6.18 -13.03
N VAL A 183 -9.46 5.61 -11.97
CA VAL A 183 -8.76 4.72 -11.05
C VAL A 183 -9.38 3.33 -11.10
N PHE A 184 -8.59 2.33 -11.47
CA PHE A 184 -8.98 0.95 -11.35
C PHE A 184 -8.45 0.38 -10.03
N TYR A 185 -9.35 0.10 -9.09
CA TYR A 185 -9.03 -0.55 -7.83
C TYR A 185 -9.28 -2.06 -7.92
N ALA A 186 -8.25 -2.87 -7.65
CA ALA A 186 -8.34 -4.32 -7.62
C ALA A 186 -7.80 -4.87 -6.30
N SER A 187 -8.58 -5.70 -5.60
CA SER A 187 -8.21 -6.27 -4.31
C SER A 187 -8.37 -7.79 -4.31
N LEU A 188 -7.30 -8.49 -3.84
CA LEU A 188 -7.38 -9.88 -3.40
C LEU A 188 -7.34 -9.88 -1.87
N HIS A 189 -8.35 -10.42 -1.23
CA HIS A 189 -8.46 -10.38 0.24
C HIS A 189 -9.23 -11.58 0.77
N GLN A 190 -8.96 -11.96 2.02
CA GLN A 190 -9.71 -13.03 2.67
C GLN A 190 -11.17 -12.61 2.92
N SER A 191 -12.12 -13.51 2.65
CA SER A 191 -13.52 -13.33 3.03
C SER A 191 -14.10 -14.65 3.54
N PRO A 192 -14.76 -14.68 4.71
CA PRO A 192 -15.01 -13.55 5.61
C PRO A 192 -13.76 -13.09 6.37
N ALA A 193 -13.56 -11.79 6.49
CA ALA A 193 -12.54 -11.15 7.33
C ALA A 193 -12.92 -9.68 7.61
N TYR A 194 -12.13 -8.97 8.42
CA TYR A 194 -12.21 -7.53 8.56
C TYR A 194 -11.97 -6.85 7.20
N PRO A 195 -12.62 -5.74 6.86
CA PRO A 195 -13.67 -5.03 7.60
C PRO A 195 -15.09 -5.55 7.30
N GLY A 196 -15.25 -6.61 6.52
CA GLY A 196 -16.56 -7.19 6.14
C GLY A 196 -17.17 -6.60 4.86
N SER A 197 -16.38 -5.84 4.08
CA SER A 197 -16.70 -5.31 2.75
C SER A 197 -15.86 -6.03 1.68
N GLY A 198 -15.96 -5.60 0.42
CA GLY A 198 -15.19 -6.19 -0.68
C GLY A 198 -15.89 -7.39 -1.33
N LEU A 199 -17.21 -7.35 -1.43
CA LEU A 199 -17.93 -8.39 -2.15
C LEU A 199 -17.58 -8.34 -3.64
N ALA A 200 -17.51 -9.49 -4.31
CA ALA A 200 -17.29 -9.57 -5.76
C ALA A 200 -18.36 -8.83 -6.59
N SER A 201 -19.51 -8.52 -5.98
CA SER A 201 -20.58 -7.71 -6.59
C SER A 201 -20.34 -6.21 -6.51
N GLU A 202 -19.41 -5.75 -5.66
CA GLU A 202 -19.03 -4.34 -5.57
C GLU A 202 -18.07 -4.02 -6.71
N ARG A 203 -18.56 -3.28 -7.71
CA ARG A 203 -17.86 -3.06 -8.98
C ARG A 203 -17.62 -1.59 -9.31
N GLY A 204 -17.80 -0.70 -8.33
CA GLY A 204 -17.82 0.73 -8.53
C GLY A 204 -19.24 1.29 -8.69
N LEU A 205 -19.36 2.60 -8.72
CA LEU A 205 -20.64 3.31 -8.73
C LEU A 205 -20.63 4.46 -9.75
N GLY A 206 -21.76 4.65 -10.46
CA GLY A 206 -21.91 5.79 -11.38
C GLY A 206 -20.87 5.78 -12.49
N ALA A 207 -20.04 6.83 -12.62
CA ALA A 207 -18.98 6.89 -13.63
C ALA A 207 -17.89 5.82 -13.41
N GLY A 208 -17.67 5.39 -12.17
CA GLY A 208 -16.72 4.35 -11.82
C GLY A 208 -17.27 2.92 -11.89
N GLU A 209 -18.46 2.71 -12.45
CA GLU A 209 -19.00 1.35 -12.62
C GLU A 209 -18.08 0.51 -13.51
N GLY A 210 -17.60 -0.62 -12.99
CA GLY A 210 -16.64 -1.49 -13.65
C GLY A 210 -15.16 -1.16 -13.34
N SER A 211 -14.87 -0.10 -12.59
CA SER A 211 -13.51 0.27 -12.17
C SER A 211 -13.08 -0.30 -10.80
N THR A 212 -13.91 -1.14 -10.19
CA THR A 212 -13.59 -1.89 -8.96
C THR A 212 -13.66 -3.39 -9.24
N LEU A 213 -12.64 -4.12 -8.79
CA LEU A 213 -12.58 -5.58 -8.89
C LEU A 213 -12.20 -6.16 -7.52
N ASN A 214 -13.14 -6.84 -6.90
CA ASN A 214 -12.92 -7.56 -5.65
C ASN A 214 -12.83 -9.07 -5.90
N LEU A 215 -11.79 -9.70 -5.42
CA LEU A 215 -11.54 -11.13 -5.49
C LEU A 215 -11.44 -11.70 -4.06
N PRO A 216 -12.60 -11.98 -3.41
CA PRO A 216 -12.62 -12.58 -2.09
C PRO A 216 -12.07 -14.01 -2.14
N MET A 217 -11.10 -14.29 -1.27
CA MET A 217 -10.41 -15.57 -1.15
C MET A 217 -10.88 -16.29 0.11
N ASP A 218 -11.11 -17.58 0.01
CA ASP A 218 -11.51 -18.40 1.15
C ASP A 218 -10.39 -18.50 2.20
N PRO A 219 -10.72 -18.55 3.50
CA PRO A 219 -9.75 -18.89 4.54
C PRO A 219 -9.03 -20.21 4.23
N GLY A 220 -7.70 -20.23 4.34
CA GLY A 220 -6.87 -21.38 3.99
C GLY A 220 -6.36 -21.39 2.56
N SER A 221 -6.80 -20.46 1.70
CA SER A 221 -6.26 -20.30 0.36
C SER A 221 -4.77 -19.98 0.39
N GLY A 222 -4.00 -20.66 -0.43
CA GLY A 222 -2.55 -20.51 -0.56
C GLY A 222 -2.12 -19.94 -1.91
N ASP A 223 -0.84 -20.15 -2.24
CA ASP A 223 -0.24 -19.61 -3.47
C ASP A 223 -1.04 -20.01 -4.72
N ALA A 224 -1.49 -21.27 -4.81
CA ALA A 224 -2.16 -21.77 -6.00
C ALA A 224 -3.48 -21.03 -6.29
N GLU A 225 -4.32 -20.84 -5.28
CA GLU A 225 -5.62 -20.16 -5.41
C GLU A 225 -5.43 -18.67 -5.68
N TRP A 226 -4.51 -18.03 -4.94
CA TRP A 226 -4.21 -16.60 -5.11
C TRP A 226 -3.63 -16.31 -6.48
N LEU A 227 -2.67 -17.10 -6.95
CA LEU A 227 -2.09 -16.92 -8.28
C LEU A 227 -3.10 -17.22 -9.40
N ALA A 228 -3.95 -18.22 -9.23
CA ALA A 228 -5.02 -18.48 -10.20
C ALA A 228 -6.00 -17.30 -10.33
N ALA A 229 -6.40 -16.67 -9.22
CA ALA A 229 -7.25 -15.48 -9.22
C ALA A 229 -6.50 -14.25 -9.79
N PHE A 230 -5.25 -14.08 -9.41
CA PHE A 230 -4.40 -12.99 -9.87
C PHE A 230 -4.13 -13.06 -11.38
N GLU A 231 -3.64 -14.18 -11.88
CA GLU A 231 -3.28 -14.36 -13.28
C GLU A 231 -4.51 -14.52 -14.20
N GLY A 232 -5.53 -15.25 -13.70
CA GLY A 232 -6.73 -15.55 -14.49
C GLY A 232 -7.77 -14.45 -14.54
N THR A 233 -7.78 -13.52 -13.59
CA THR A 233 -8.82 -12.49 -13.50
C THR A 233 -8.26 -11.09 -13.33
N LEU A 234 -7.37 -10.87 -12.34
CA LEU A 234 -6.91 -9.53 -12.01
C LEU A 234 -6.00 -8.96 -13.11
N LEU A 235 -4.97 -9.69 -13.52
CA LEU A 235 -4.05 -9.20 -14.57
C LEU A 235 -4.76 -8.90 -15.89
N PRO A 236 -5.65 -9.77 -16.43
CA PRO A 236 -6.41 -9.47 -17.65
C PRO A 236 -7.30 -8.22 -17.53
N ALA A 237 -7.90 -7.98 -16.36
CA ALA A 237 -8.68 -6.77 -16.11
C ALA A 237 -7.82 -5.50 -16.15
N LEU A 238 -6.64 -5.54 -15.52
CA LEU A 238 -5.68 -4.43 -15.53
C LEU A 238 -5.09 -4.20 -16.93
N GLU A 239 -4.78 -5.26 -17.68
CA GLU A 239 -4.33 -5.14 -19.07
C GLU A 239 -5.39 -4.46 -19.95
N SER A 240 -6.66 -4.82 -19.77
CA SER A 240 -7.78 -4.17 -20.46
C SER A 240 -7.94 -2.70 -20.08
N PHE A 241 -7.71 -2.34 -18.82
CA PHE A 241 -7.74 -0.96 -18.34
C PHE A 241 -6.58 -0.13 -18.90
N GLY A 242 -5.42 -0.72 -19.07
CA GLY A 242 -4.23 -0.08 -19.64
C GLY A 242 -3.69 1.06 -18.77
N PRO A 243 -3.28 0.80 -17.51
CA PRO A 243 -2.86 1.84 -16.60
C PRO A 243 -1.60 2.58 -17.07
N GLU A 244 -1.55 3.88 -16.80
CA GLU A 244 -0.38 4.73 -17.04
C GLU A 244 0.57 4.75 -15.84
N PHE A 245 0.09 4.33 -14.67
CA PHE A 245 0.86 4.18 -13.43
C PHE A 245 0.23 3.07 -12.58
N VAL A 246 1.07 2.27 -11.93
CA VAL A 246 0.62 1.21 -11.01
C VAL A 246 1.02 1.57 -9.59
N LEU A 247 0.04 1.64 -8.69
CA LEU A 247 0.23 1.72 -7.25
C LEU A 247 -0.13 0.36 -6.64
N VAL A 248 0.58 -0.02 -5.59
CA VAL A 248 0.34 -1.29 -4.90
C VAL A 248 0.20 -1.04 -3.41
N SER A 249 -0.97 -1.38 -2.83
CA SER A 249 -1.11 -1.59 -1.40
C SER A 249 -0.53 -2.96 -1.08
N ALA A 250 0.71 -2.96 -0.57
CA ALA A 250 1.51 -4.14 -0.37
C ALA A 250 1.44 -4.58 1.10
N GLY A 251 0.37 -5.29 1.44
CA GLY A 251 0.27 -6.05 2.70
C GLY A 251 0.90 -7.42 2.55
N PHE A 252 1.52 -7.91 3.61
CA PHE A 252 2.15 -9.24 3.64
C PHE A 252 1.51 -10.15 4.69
N ASP A 253 0.31 -9.84 5.10
CA ASP A 253 -0.49 -10.55 6.12
C ASP A 253 -1.32 -11.72 5.58
N ALA A 254 -1.37 -11.92 4.26
CA ALA A 254 -1.84 -13.18 3.69
C ALA A 254 -0.83 -14.34 3.88
N HIS A 255 0.34 -14.05 4.44
CA HIS A 255 1.37 -15.07 4.69
C HIS A 255 0.91 -16.08 5.75
N ARG A 256 1.23 -17.38 5.54
CA ARG A 256 0.84 -18.53 6.39
C ARG A 256 1.20 -18.41 7.87
N LEU A 257 2.14 -17.53 8.24
CA LEU A 257 2.55 -17.29 9.63
C LEU A 257 1.89 -16.05 10.24
N ASP A 258 1.08 -15.32 9.48
CA ASP A 258 0.47 -14.11 10.01
C ASP A 258 -0.62 -14.44 11.04
N PRO A 259 -0.65 -13.73 12.18
CA PRO A 259 -1.61 -14.04 13.24
C PRO A 259 -3.01 -13.49 13.00
N LEU A 260 -3.22 -12.58 12.03
CA LEU A 260 -4.48 -11.88 11.84
C LEU A 260 -5.36 -12.47 10.74
N ALA A 261 -4.83 -13.41 9.94
CA ALA A 261 -5.58 -14.05 8.87
C ALA A 261 -5.34 -15.56 8.82
N GLN A 262 -6.02 -16.21 7.90
CA GLN A 262 -5.96 -17.67 7.75
C GLN A 262 -5.46 -18.09 6.36
N CYS A 263 -5.11 -17.14 5.48
CA CYS A 263 -4.50 -17.43 4.21
C CYS A 263 -3.12 -18.09 4.38
N GLN A 264 -2.65 -18.79 3.34
CA GLN A 264 -1.47 -19.66 3.42
C GLN A 264 -0.42 -19.30 2.36
N LEU A 265 -0.28 -17.99 2.05
CA LEU A 265 0.74 -17.56 1.09
C LEU A 265 2.14 -17.82 1.63
N SER A 266 3.05 -18.11 0.70
CA SER A 266 4.48 -18.12 0.93
C SER A 266 5.13 -16.85 0.36
N GLU A 267 6.41 -16.68 0.64
CA GLU A 267 7.24 -15.62 0.03
C GLU A 267 7.24 -15.71 -1.50
N GLU A 268 7.11 -16.93 -2.07
CA GLU A 268 7.06 -17.15 -3.51
C GLU A 268 5.72 -16.70 -4.12
N GLY A 269 4.60 -16.80 -3.40
CA GLY A 269 3.31 -16.23 -3.81
C GLY A 269 3.40 -14.72 -3.99
N PHE A 270 3.97 -14.01 -3.01
CA PHE A 270 4.22 -12.56 -3.11
C PHE A 270 5.22 -12.21 -4.22
N ARG A 271 6.26 -13.02 -4.41
CA ARG A 271 7.23 -12.87 -5.51
C ARG A 271 6.54 -12.97 -6.87
N ALA A 272 5.71 -13.97 -7.08
CA ALA A 272 5.01 -14.19 -8.33
C ALA A 272 4.04 -13.04 -8.66
N MET A 273 3.24 -12.58 -7.69
CA MET A 273 2.37 -11.42 -7.86
C MET A 273 3.17 -10.16 -8.18
N SER A 274 4.28 -9.93 -7.48
CA SER A 274 5.17 -8.80 -7.73
C SER A 274 5.72 -8.80 -9.15
N ALA A 275 6.19 -9.94 -9.62
CA ALA A 275 6.71 -10.10 -10.98
C ALA A 275 5.63 -9.84 -12.05
N GLY A 276 4.40 -10.34 -11.83
CA GLY A 276 3.26 -10.08 -12.72
C GLY A 276 2.91 -8.60 -12.81
N LEU A 277 2.88 -7.89 -11.68
CA LEU A 277 2.59 -6.44 -11.64
C LEU A 277 3.70 -5.62 -12.32
N LEU A 278 4.96 -6.02 -12.17
CA LEU A 278 6.08 -5.37 -12.85
C LEU A 278 6.04 -5.60 -14.37
N GLN A 279 5.66 -6.80 -14.80
CA GLN A 279 5.44 -7.10 -16.22
C GLN A 279 4.32 -6.24 -16.78
N LEU A 280 3.17 -6.16 -16.10
CA LEU A 280 2.06 -5.27 -16.47
C LEU A 280 2.53 -3.81 -16.56
N ALA A 281 3.22 -3.30 -15.53
CA ALA A 281 3.73 -1.94 -15.51
C ALA A 281 4.69 -1.66 -16.67
N SER A 282 5.55 -2.63 -17.03
CA SER A 282 6.44 -2.53 -18.18
C SER A 282 5.68 -2.41 -19.51
N GLN A 283 4.57 -3.14 -19.65
CA GLN A 283 3.77 -3.19 -20.88
C GLN A 283 2.89 -1.94 -21.06
N SER A 284 2.25 -1.46 -19.99
CA SER A 284 1.24 -0.38 -20.07
C SER A 284 1.69 0.94 -19.45
N ALA A 285 2.40 0.90 -18.30
CA ALA A 285 2.77 2.08 -17.54
C ALA A 285 4.22 2.54 -17.78
N GLY A 286 4.90 1.97 -18.76
CA GLY A 286 6.32 2.26 -19.04
C GLY A 286 7.22 1.95 -17.83
N GLY A 287 6.89 0.93 -17.05
CA GLY A 287 7.62 0.48 -15.85
C GLY A 287 7.32 1.26 -14.56
N ARG A 288 6.38 2.23 -14.59
CA ARG A 288 6.06 3.06 -13.40
C ARG A 288 5.24 2.27 -12.40
N LEU A 289 5.88 1.92 -11.28
CA LEU A 289 5.24 1.21 -10.17
C LEU A 289 5.77 1.74 -8.84
N VAL A 290 4.86 2.02 -7.90
CA VAL A 290 5.18 2.34 -6.51
C VAL A 290 4.36 1.46 -5.59
N SER A 291 5.04 0.70 -4.73
CA SER A 291 4.41 -0.10 -3.69
C SER A 291 4.46 0.61 -2.34
N VAL A 292 3.40 0.47 -1.56
CA VAL A 292 3.24 1.08 -0.24
C VAL A 292 2.96 -0.04 0.76
N LEU A 293 3.74 -0.12 1.82
CA LEU A 293 3.56 -1.12 2.87
C LEU A 293 2.23 -0.89 3.60
N GLU A 294 1.44 -1.97 3.70
CA GLU A 294 0.23 -2.02 4.51
C GLU A 294 0.41 -3.02 5.66
N GLY A 295 -0.36 -4.10 5.71
CA GLY A 295 -0.29 -5.13 6.74
C GLY A 295 0.93 -6.06 6.67
N GLY A 296 0.90 -7.08 7.52
CA GLY A 296 1.97 -8.03 7.77
C GLY A 296 2.45 -7.94 9.22
N TYR A 297 1.97 -8.85 10.06
CA TYR A 297 2.06 -8.73 11.52
C TYR A 297 2.92 -9.82 12.16
N HIS A 298 3.39 -10.79 11.36
CA HIS A 298 4.48 -11.68 11.75
C HIS A 298 5.82 -11.08 11.27
N PRO A 299 6.67 -10.52 12.15
CA PRO A 299 7.80 -9.66 11.72
C PRO A 299 8.79 -10.33 10.77
N GLN A 300 9.07 -11.64 10.97
CA GLN A 300 9.99 -12.37 10.10
C GLN A 300 9.36 -12.63 8.73
N ALA A 301 8.10 -13.07 8.68
CA ALA A 301 7.39 -13.31 7.41
C ALA A 301 7.24 -12.03 6.59
N LEU A 302 6.88 -10.91 7.25
CA LEU A 302 6.87 -9.60 6.61
C LEU A 302 8.23 -9.27 6.01
N ALA A 303 9.32 -9.41 6.77
CA ALA A 303 10.65 -9.06 6.31
C ALA A 303 11.08 -9.89 5.10
N GLN A 304 10.82 -11.20 5.11
CA GLN A 304 11.16 -12.12 4.01
C GLN A 304 10.30 -11.88 2.77
N SER A 305 8.98 -11.69 2.94
CA SER A 305 8.07 -11.42 1.82
C SER A 305 8.33 -10.05 1.18
N ALA A 306 8.58 -9.01 1.99
CA ALA A 306 8.95 -7.69 1.48
C ALA A 306 10.33 -7.71 0.80
N ALA A 307 11.29 -8.50 1.27
CA ALA A 307 12.56 -8.71 0.58
C ALA A 307 12.36 -9.39 -0.78
N ALA A 308 11.53 -10.44 -0.86
CA ALA A 308 11.18 -11.10 -2.11
C ALA A 308 10.52 -10.14 -3.11
N HIS A 309 9.64 -9.26 -2.64
CA HIS A 309 9.06 -8.17 -3.44
C HIS A 309 10.14 -7.20 -3.94
N LEU A 310 11.01 -6.72 -3.06
CA LEU A 310 12.10 -5.79 -3.41
C LEU A 310 13.10 -6.39 -4.40
N GLU A 311 13.40 -7.68 -4.31
CA GLU A 311 14.25 -8.37 -5.30
C GLU A 311 13.64 -8.30 -6.70
N CYS A 312 12.31 -8.47 -6.84
CA CYS A 312 11.62 -8.30 -8.11
C CYS A 312 11.73 -6.84 -8.61
N LEU A 313 11.52 -5.85 -7.73
CA LEU A 313 11.66 -4.43 -8.09
C LEU A 313 13.09 -4.11 -8.59
N LEU A 314 14.11 -4.68 -7.95
CA LEU A 314 15.51 -4.51 -8.33
C LEU A 314 15.83 -5.11 -9.70
N GLN A 315 15.23 -6.25 -10.02
CA GLN A 315 15.43 -6.95 -11.31
C GLN A 315 14.74 -6.24 -12.48
N ALA A 316 13.66 -5.51 -12.21
CA ALA A 316 12.86 -4.81 -13.22
C ALA A 316 13.39 -3.39 -13.56
N ARG A 317 14.65 -3.09 -13.25
CA ARG A 317 15.26 -1.79 -13.61
C ARG A 317 15.34 -1.67 -15.12
N ALA A 318 14.67 -0.66 -15.68
CA ALA A 318 14.66 -0.35 -17.11
C ALA A 318 15.93 0.39 -17.55
#